data_f8e86de23e3ec2845ac1c14a94206010
#
_entry.id   f8e86de23e3ec2845ac1c14a94206010
#
_cell.length_a   1.000
_cell.length_b   1.000
_cell.length_c   1.000
_cell.angle_alpha   90.00
_cell.angle_beta   90.00
_cell.angle_gamma   90.00
#
_symmetry.space_group_name_H-M   'P 1'
#
loop_
_entity.id
_entity.type
_entity.pdbx_description
1 polymer ?
#
loop_
_entity_poly.entity_id
_entity_poly.type
_entity_poly.pdbx_seq_one_letter_code
_entity_poly.pdbx_strand_id
1 'polypeptide(L)'
;MNPRTAIVGVGETTYSSNSGMTSTEILLQASYRAVHDAGLKMSDIDGVVLPRIRTELHINEFEFYTHANLRFRAIAGMDAGAGVVNAIELAQLALQTGKANYVLLYIGANQVSEPEKSSPRGIHQEDLYKRNCEMPFGFFPQPVYFGSIANRYQKLYGNIENQQAAIAVNTRKHAILNGNAQMRKPMTVEDYFRSPLLAEPLRL
;
A
#
# COMPACT_ATOMS: atom_id res chain seq x y z
N MET A 1 29.54 -6.03 -16.32
CA MET A 1 28.86 -6.21 -15.02
C MET A 1 27.62 -5.36 -15.06
N ASN A 2 26.43 -5.90 -14.77
CA ASN A 2 25.27 -5.06 -14.61
C ASN A 2 25.49 -4.13 -13.40
N PRO A 3 25.29 -2.82 -13.52
CA PRO A 3 25.44 -1.90 -12.40
C PRO A 3 24.53 -2.34 -11.26
N ARG A 4 25.05 -2.38 -10.03
CA ARG A 4 24.27 -2.67 -8.83
C ARG A 4 23.39 -1.46 -8.52
N THR A 5 22.17 -1.72 -8.16
CA THR A 5 21.21 -0.70 -7.72
C THR A 5 20.93 -0.86 -6.23
N ALA A 6 20.56 0.20 -5.56
CA ALA A 6 20.25 0.19 -4.13
C ALA A 6 19.03 1.11 -3.84
N ILE A 7 18.29 0.77 -2.80
CA ILE A 7 17.33 1.68 -2.18
C ILE A 7 18.13 2.58 -1.24
N VAL A 8 18.11 3.88 -1.49
CA VAL A 8 18.95 4.86 -0.80
C VAL A 8 18.16 5.79 0.12
N GLY A 9 16.83 5.79 0.03
CA GLY A 9 15.98 6.60 0.91
C GLY A 9 14.57 6.05 1.01
N VAL A 10 13.96 6.26 2.17
CA VAL A 10 12.59 5.86 2.48
C VAL A 10 11.85 7.03 3.12
N GLY A 11 10.60 7.24 2.74
CA GLY A 11 9.76 8.29 3.31
C GLY A 11 8.34 7.83 3.50
N GLU A 12 7.80 8.09 4.67
CA GLU A 12 6.40 7.83 4.99
C GLU A 12 5.79 9.01 5.74
N THR A 13 4.49 9.18 5.65
CA THR A 13 3.74 10.13 6.46
C THR A 13 3.28 9.46 7.76
N THR A 14 2.85 10.27 8.72
CA THR A 14 2.18 9.74 9.91
C THR A 14 0.85 9.11 9.53
N TYR A 15 0.62 7.88 9.98
CA TYR A 15 -0.66 7.19 9.74
C TYR A 15 -1.75 7.78 10.63
N SER A 16 -2.85 8.18 10.02
CA SER A 16 -3.97 8.83 10.70
C SER A 16 -5.29 8.40 10.06
N SER A 17 -6.33 8.29 10.87
CA SER A 17 -7.71 8.13 10.39
C SER A 17 -8.27 9.43 9.81
N ASN A 18 -7.70 10.57 10.18
CA ASN A 18 -8.01 11.89 9.62
C ASN A 18 -6.74 12.74 9.65
N SER A 19 -6.07 12.86 8.53
CA SER A 19 -4.82 13.63 8.42
C SER A 19 -5.06 15.12 8.24
N GLY A 20 -6.25 15.53 7.81
CA GLY A 20 -6.54 16.90 7.36
C GLY A 20 -5.81 17.30 6.06
N MET A 21 -5.13 16.37 5.41
CA MET A 21 -4.34 16.58 4.19
C MET A 21 -5.04 15.94 2.99
N THR A 22 -4.83 16.48 1.82
CA THR A 22 -5.22 15.83 0.56
C THR A 22 -4.30 14.65 0.24
N SER A 23 -4.75 13.74 -0.61
CA SER A 23 -3.91 12.63 -1.10
C SER A 23 -2.64 13.13 -1.78
N THR A 24 -2.74 14.22 -2.55
CA THR A 24 -1.59 14.87 -3.20
C THR A 24 -0.56 15.35 -2.17
N GLU A 25 -0.99 16.04 -1.12
CA GLU A 25 -0.11 16.51 -0.04
C GLU A 25 0.58 15.35 0.68
N ILE A 26 -0.16 14.28 0.99
CA ILE A 26 0.39 13.07 1.61
C ILE A 26 1.49 12.46 0.74
N LEU A 27 1.23 12.31 -0.57
CA LEU A 27 2.18 11.72 -1.51
C LEU A 27 3.42 12.59 -1.70
N LEU A 28 3.24 13.91 -1.84
CA LEU A 28 4.37 14.84 -1.93
C LEU A 28 5.19 14.84 -0.65
N GLN A 29 4.55 14.87 0.53
CA GLN A 29 5.27 14.85 1.81
C GLN A 29 6.10 13.57 1.97
N ALA A 30 5.55 12.40 1.65
CA ALA A 30 6.28 11.13 1.68
C ALA A 30 7.46 11.17 0.68
N SER A 31 7.24 11.69 -0.52
CA SER A 31 8.27 11.82 -1.57
C SER A 31 9.44 12.72 -1.11
N TYR A 32 9.12 13.90 -0.56
CA TYR A 32 10.16 14.78 -0.01
C TYR A 32 10.95 14.16 1.14
N ARG A 33 10.28 13.40 2.01
CA ARG A 33 10.95 12.67 3.10
C ARG A 33 11.91 11.60 2.58
N ALA A 34 11.50 10.83 1.56
CA ALA A 34 12.35 9.81 0.95
C ALA A 34 13.59 10.43 0.29
N VAL A 35 13.42 11.53 -0.45
CA VAL A 35 14.51 12.25 -1.09
C VAL A 35 15.48 12.85 -0.07
N HIS A 36 14.94 13.41 1.02
CA HIS A 36 15.75 13.95 2.11
C HIS A 36 16.51 12.85 2.86
N ASP A 37 15.88 11.71 3.13
CA ASP A 37 16.50 10.55 3.76
C ASP A 37 17.69 10.02 2.94
N ALA A 38 17.57 10.07 1.61
CA ALA A 38 18.67 9.75 0.68
C ALA A 38 19.81 10.80 0.66
N GLY A 39 19.64 11.94 1.32
CA GLY A 39 20.59 13.07 1.25
C GLY A 39 20.55 13.78 -0.09
N LEU A 40 19.48 13.63 -0.86
CA LEU A 40 19.30 14.21 -2.21
C LEU A 40 18.39 15.44 -2.17
N LYS A 41 18.36 16.15 -3.30
CA LYS A 41 17.37 17.20 -3.60
C LYS A 41 16.33 16.65 -4.57
N MET A 42 15.14 17.22 -4.57
CA MET A 42 14.10 16.84 -5.52
C MET A 42 14.52 17.03 -6.98
N SER A 43 15.39 18.01 -7.27
CA SER A 43 16.00 18.24 -8.58
C SER A 43 16.93 17.11 -9.05
N ASP A 44 17.39 16.24 -8.15
CA ASP A 44 18.25 15.11 -8.51
C ASP A 44 17.44 13.90 -9.00
N ILE A 45 16.12 13.90 -8.74
CA ILE A 45 15.22 12.86 -9.20
C ILE A 45 14.97 13.03 -10.70
N ASP A 46 15.43 12.08 -11.48
CA ASP A 46 15.30 12.06 -12.94
C ASP A 46 14.46 10.88 -13.47
N GLY A 47 13.88 10.07 -12.57
CA GLY A 47 12.95 9.03 -12.90
C GLY A 47 11.82 8.87 -11.87
N VAL A 48 10.62 8.55 -12.35
CA VAL A 48 9.47 8.20 -11.51
C VAL A 48 8.83 6.91 -12.02
N VAL A 49 8.50 6.00 -11.11
CA VAL A 49 7.70 4.81 -11.39
C VAL A 49 6.52 4.74 -10.46
N LEU A 50 5.31 4.72 -11.01
CA LEU A 50 4.09 4.50 -10.26
C LEU A 50 3.79 3.00 -10.14
N PRO A 51 3.56 2.48 -8.94
CA PRO A 51 3.22 1.07 -8.74
C PRO A 51 1.92 0.63 -9.40
N ARG A 52 0.97 1.55 -9.59
CA ARG A 52 -0.33 1.27 -10.18
C ARG A 52 -0.81 2.40 -11.09
N ILE A 53 -1.70 2.07 -12.01
CA ILE A 53 -2.26 3.04 -12.98
C ILE A 53 -3.07 4.12 -12.25
N ARG A 54 -3.81 3.73 -11.22
CA ARG A 54 -4.62 4.66 -10.43
C ARG A 54 -3.83 5.14 -9.24
N THR A 55 -3.53 6.41 -9.25
CA THR A 55 -2.88 7.12 -8.16
C THR A 55 -3.52 8.51 -8.05
N GLU A 56 -3.59 9.02 -6.85
CA GLU A 56 -4.10 10.36 -6.57
C GLU A 56 -3.13 11.48 -6.94
N LEU A 57 -1.91 11.12 -7.36
CA LEU A 57 -0.91 12.05 -7.88
C LEU A 57 -0.28 11.43 -9.12
N HIS A 58 -0.68 11.88 -10.29
CA HIS A 58 -0.10 11.47 -11.56
C HIS A 58 1.31 12.04 -11.77
N ILE A 59 2.10 11.41 -12.64
CA ILE A 59 3.50 11.81 -12.88
C ILE A 59 3.59 13.28 -13.37
N ASN A 60 2.68 13.71 -14.23
CA ASN A 60 2.67 15.09 -14.73
C ASN A 60 2.38 16.11 -13.62
N GLU A 61 1.48 15.77 -12.70
CA GLU A 61 1.18 16.60 -11.52
C GLU A 61 2.38 16.62 -10.57
N PHE A 62 3.02 15.48 -10.37
CA PHE A 62 4.26 15.40 -9.61
C PHE A 62 5.34 16.33 -10.18
N GLU A 63 5.58 16.29 -11.49
CA GLU A 63 6.52 17.20 -12.15
C GLU A 63 6.12 18.68 -11.99
N PHE A 64 4.83 18.98 -12.10
CA PHE A 64 4.33 20.34 -11.92
C PHE A 64 4.59 20.87 -10.50
N TYR A 65 4.28 20.07 -9.48
CA TYR A 65 4.44 20.48 -8.07
C TYR A 65 5.90 20.50 -7.61
N THR A 66 6.74 19.63 -8.15
CA THR A 66 8.13 19.45 -7.69
C THR A 66 9.17 20.12 -8.57
N HIS A 67 8.78 20.53 -9.77
CA HIS A 67 9.69 21.00 -10.82
C HIS A 67 10.81 19.98 -11.14
N ALA A 68 10.58 18.68 -10.90
CA ALA A 68 11.52 17.64 -11.26
C ALA A 68 11.65 17.52 -12.78
N ASN A 69 12.88 17.34 -13.27
CA ASN A 69 13.14 17.15 -14.70
C ASN A 69 13.30 15.65 -15.00
N LEU A 70 12.19 14.97 -15.23
CA LEU A 70 12.15 13.53 -15.40
C LEU A 70 12.61 13.10 -16.80
N ARG A 71 13.62 12.26 -16.85
CA ARG A 71 14.10 11.56 -18.06
C ARG A 71 13.38 10.23 -18.26
N PHE A 72 12.89 9.62 -17.15
CA PHE A 72 12.19 8.35 -17.17
C PHE A 72 10.87 8.42 -16.43
N ARG A 73 9.82 7.90 -17.06
CA ARG A 73 8.47 7.81 -16.51
C ARG A 73 7.90 6.44 -16.82
N ALA A 74 7.38 5.75 -15.82
CA ALA A 74 6.73 4.46 -16.01
C ALA A 74 5.61 4.22 -15.01
N ILE A 75 4.70 3.35 -15.39
CA ILE A 75 3.64 2.83 -14.52
C ILE A 75 3.75 1.31 -14.59
N ALA A 76 3.83 0.64 -13.43
CA ALA A 76 3.97 -0.81 -13.36
C ALA A 76 2.73 -1.56 -13.87
N GLY A 77 1.58 -0.90 -13.93
CA GLY A 77 0.36 -1.43 -14.55
C GLY A 77 -0.36 -2.54 -13.79
N MET A 78 0.15 -2.95 -12.64
CA MET A 78 -0.48 -3.94 -11.78
C MET A 78 -1.24 -3.26 -10.64
N ASP A 79 -2.42 -3.78 -10.32
CA ASP A 79 -3.15 -3.35 -9.14
C ASP A 79 -2.67 -4.08 -7.88
N ALA A 80 -3.03 -3.53 -6.72
CA ALA A 80 -2.70 -4.03 -5.40
C ALA A 80 -1.19 -4.08 -5.07
N GLY A 81 -0.82 -4.86 -4.09
CA GLY A 81 0.54 -4.91 -3.55
C GLY A 81 1.61 -5.39 -4.54
N ALA A 82 1.25 -6.23 -5.51
CA ALA A 82 2.16 -6.72 -6.53
C ALA A 82 2.73 -5.59 -7.41
N GLY A 83 1.98 -4.50 -7.60
CA GLY A 83 2.44 -3.34 -8.36
C GLY A 83 3.70 -2.71 -7.79
N VAL A 84 3.89 -2.73 -6.46
CA VAL A 84 5.09 -2.19 -5.82
C VAL A 84 6.34 -3.00 -6.21
N VAL A 85 6.24 -4.34 -6.23
CA VAL A 85 7.36 -5.22 -6.60
C VAL A 85 7.74 -4.98 -8.07
N ASN A 86 6.75 -4.92 -8.96
CA ASN A 86 6.99 -4.62 -10.38
C ASN A 86 7.57 -3.23 -10.60
N ALA A 87 7.16 -2.24 -9.79
CA ALA A 87 7.71 -0.89 -9.88
C ALA A 87 9.21 -0.86 -9.50
N ILE A 88 9.62 -1.65 -8.50
CA ILE A 88 11.04 -1.79 -8.14
C ILE A 88 11.83 -2.39 -9.31
N GLU A 89 11.30 -3.42 -9.96
CA GLU A 89 11.95 -4.04 -11.13
C GLU A 89 12.10 -3.03 -12.28
N LEU A 90 11.05 -2.27 -12.60
CA LEU A 90 11.11 -1.23 -13.63
C LEU A 90 12.11 -0.13 -13.29
N ALA A 91 12.16 0.30 -12.03
CA ALA A 91 13.16 1.25 -11.56
C ALA A 91 14.58 0.69 -11.73
N GLN A 92 14.80 -0.56 -11.35
CA GLN A 92 16.10 -1.22 -11.53
C GLN A 92 16.52 -1.27 -12.99
N LEU A 93 15.61 -1.62 -13.90
CA LEU A 93 15.88 -1.63 -15.35
C LEU A 93 16.24 -0.23 -15.87
N ALA A 94 15.52 0.82 -15.43
CA ALA A 94 15.83 2.19 -15.83
C ALA A 94 17.23 2.62 -15.37
N LEU A 95 17.61 2.30 -14.14
CA LEU A 95 18.94 2.58 -13.59
C LEU A 95 20.05 1.81 -14.33
N GLN A 96 19.85 0.50 -14.55
CA GLN A 96 20.83 -0.35 -15.22
C GLN A 96 21.05 0.02 -16.69
N THR A 97 20.05 0.56 -17.35
CA THR A 97 20.13 1.00 -18.76
C THR A 97 20.53 2.47 -18.92
N GLY A 98 20.81 3.17 -17.81
CA GLY A 98 21.21 4.59 -17.83
C GLY A 98 20.10 5.55 -18.23
N LYS A 99 18.84 5.12 -18.21
CA LYS A 99 17.68 5.97 -18.50
C LYS A 99 17.40 6.97 -17.38
N ALA A 100 17.78 6.60 -16.15
CA ALA A 100 17.73 7.46 -14.97
C ALA A 100 18.91 7.17 -14.05
N ASN A 101 19.22 8.13 -13.15
CA ASN A 101 20.22 7.97 -12.09
C ASN A 101 19.56 7.78 -10.71
N TYR A 102 18.45 8.48 -10.47
CA TYR A 102 17.65 8.39 -9.26
C TYR A 102 16.18 8.23 -9.61
N VAL A 103 15.59 7.11 -9.22
CA VAL A 103 14.20 6.79 -9.49
C VAL A 103 13.41 6.84 -8.19
N LEU A 104 12.37 7.64 -8.16
CA LEU A 104 11.41 7.71 -7.07
C LEU A 104 10.20 6.83 -7.36
N LEU A 105 9.81 6.03 -6.35
CA LEU A 105 8.54 5.32 -6.33
C LEU A 105 7.67 5.91 -5.22
N TYR A 106 6.42 6.24 -5.50
CA TYR A 106 5.50 6.67 -4.45
C TYR A 106 4.14 5.98 -4.60
N ILE A 107 3.52 5.74 -3.47
CA ILE A 107 2.17 5.18 -3.34
C ILE A 107 1.53 5.70 -2.06
N GLY A 108 0.27 5.99 -2.11
CA GLY A 108 -0.49 6.42 -0.95
C GLY A 108 -1.95 6.63 -1.30
N ALA A 109 -2.77 6.83 -0.28
CA ALA A 109 -4.18 7.16 -0.44
C ALA A 109 -4.71 7.81 0.84
N ASN A 110 -5.68 8.69 0.71
CA ASN A 110 -6.42 9.29 1.80
C ASN A 110 -7.90 8.89 1.73
N GLN A 111 -8.17 7.62 1.96
CA GLN A 111 -9.49 7.02 1.76
C GLN A 111 -10.57 7.57 2.68
N VAL A 112 -10.21 8.06 3.86
CA VAL A 112 -11.17 8.53 4.87
C VAL A 112 -11.49 10.01 4.68
N SER A 113 -10.48 10.84 4.44
CA SER A 113 -10.65 12.30 4.31
C SER A 113 -11.07 12.73 2.89
N GLU A 114 -10.84 11.89 1.89
CA GLU A 114 -11.27 12.13 0.50
C GLU A 114 -12.06 10.92 -0.05
N PRO A 115 -13.22 10.62 0.54
CA PRO A 115 -13.99 9.44 0.14
C PRO A 115 -14.49 9.51 -1.31
N GLU A 116 -14.59 10.69 -1.88
CA GLU A 116 -15.01 10.88 -3.29
C GLU A 116 -13.96 10.39 -4.28
N LYS A 117 -12.68 10.47 -3.91
CA LYS A 117 -11.56 9.98 -4.73
C LYS A 117 -11.26 8.50 -4.47
N SER A 118 -11.66 8.00 -3.32
CA SER A 118 -11.56 6.58 -3.01
C SER A 118 -12.84 5.88 -3.46
N SER A 119 -12.70 4.84 -4.27
CA SER A 119 -13.84 3.98 -4.57
C SER A 119 -14.43 3.45 -3.25
N PRO A 120 -15.73 3.62 -3.00
CA PRO A 120 -16.35 3.06 -1.81
C PRO A 120 -16.01 1.57 -1.71
N ARG A 121 -15.35 1.18 -0.61
CA ARG A 121 -14.99 -0.22 -0.34
C ARG A 121 -13.95 -0.84 -1.28
N GLY A 122 -13.08 -0.04 -1.91
CA GLY A 122 -12.00 -0.57 -2.76
C GLY A 122 -12.45 -1.19 -4.07
N ILE A 123 -13.70 -0.89 -4.51
CA ILE A 123 -14.19 -1.32 -5.81
C ILE A 123 -13.88 -0.22 -6.82
N HIS A 124 -13.06 -0.54 -7.77
CA HIS A 124 -12.89 0.31 -8.93
C HIS A 124 -14.12 0.21 -9.83
N GLN A 125 -14.63 1.35 -10.31
CA GLN A 125 -15.81 1.38 -11.20
C GLN A 125 -15.66 0.48 -12.44
N GLU A 126 -14.43 0.16 -12.80
CA GLU A 126 -14.08 -0.66 -13.96
C GLU A 126 -14.07 -2.17 -13.66
N ASP A 127 -14.18 -2.58 -12.40
CA ASP A 127 -14.27 -4.00 -12.07
C ASP A 127 -15.72 -4.50 -12.20
N LEU A 128 -16.17 -4.59 -13.45
CA LEU A 128 -17.52 -5.03 -13.79
C LEU A 128 -17.81 -6.44 -13.29
N TYR A 129 -16.79 -7.31 -13.25
CA TYR A 129 -16.96 -8.67 -12.77
C TYR A 129 -17.33 -8.68 -11.28
N LYS A 130 -16.56 -7.98 -10.43
CA LYS A 130 -16.87 -7.88 -9.00
C LYS A 130 -18.24 -7.28 -8.75
N ARG A 131 -18.57 -6.20 -9.44
CA ARG A 131 -19.86 -5.52 -9.27
C ARG A 131 -21.04 -6.38 -9.68
N ASN A 132 -20.93 -7.12 -10.78
CA ASN A 132 -22.04 -7.83 -11.37
C ASN A 132 -22.10 -9.31 -10.98
N CYS A 133 -20.95 -9.93 -10.64
CA CYS A 133 -20.86 -11.37 -10.40
C CYS A 133 -20.50 -11.76 -8.98
N GLU A 134 -19.92 -10.86 -8.17
CA GLU A 134 -19.51 -11.18 -6.80
C GLU A 134 -20.34 -10.44 -5.76
N MET A 135 -20.44 -9.12 -5.87
CA MET A 135 -21.14 -8.29 -4.89
C MET A 135 -22.62 -8.62 -4.68
N PRO A 136 -23.41 -8.92 -5.73
CA PRO A 136 -24.82 -9.28 -5.56
C PRO A 136 -25.02 -10.53 -4.71
N PHE A 137 -24.01 -11.42 -4.66
CA PHE A 137 -24.01 -12.63 -3.87
C PHE A 137 -23.31 -12.48 -2.50
N GLY A 138 -22.96 -11.25 -2.11
CA GLY A 138 -22.26 -10.99 -0.87
C GLY A 138 -20.79 -11.40 -0.85
N PHE A 139 -20.21 -11.79 -1.98
CA PHE A 139 -18.81 -12.19 -2.09
C PHE A 139 -17.90 -10.96 -2.26
N PHE A 140 -17.96 -10.08 -1.26
CA PHE A 140 -17.20 -8.85 -1.12
C PHE A 140 -17.41 -8.29 0.31
N PRO A 141 -16.49 -7.57 0.98
CA PRO A 141 -15.15 -7.15 0.57
C PRO A 141 -14.05 -8.22 0.76
N GLN A 142 -12.78 -7.83 0.66
CA GLN A 142 -11.63 -8.74 0.75
C GLN A 142 -11.64 -9.75 1.92
N PRO A 143 -12.06 -9.40 3.16
CA PRO A 143 -12.18 -10.38 4.23
C PRO A 143 -13.02 -11.62 3.87
N VAL A 144 -14.03 -11.49 3.00
CA VAL A 144 -14.87 -12.62 2.56
C VAL A 144 -14.08 -13.60 1.69
N TYR A 145 -13.21 -13.09 0.81
CA TYR A 145 -12.33 -13.95 0.00
C TYR A 145 -11.37 -14.74 0.89
N PHE A 146 -10.69 -14.07 1.80
CA PHE A 146 -9.75 -14.70 2.72
C PHE A 146 -10.46 -15.60 3.73
N GLY A 147 -11.66 -15.23 4.19
CA GLY A 147 -12.51 -16.07 5.03
C GLY A 147 -12.85 -17.41 4.36
N SER A 148 -13.22 -17.37 3.08
CA SER A 148 -13.50 -18.59 2.30
C SER A 148 -12.28 -19.51 2.18
N ILE A 149 -11.08 -18.94 1.97
CA ILE A 149 -9.82 -19.70 1.94
C ILE A 149 -9.52 -20.29 3.32
N ALA A 150 -9.64 -19.50 4.38
CA ALA A 150 -9.41 -19.94 5.75
C ALA A 150 -10.40 -21.05 6.17
N ASN A 151 -11.67 -20.93 5.80
CA ASN A 151 -12.68 -21.97 6.02
C ASN A 151 -12.30 -23.29 5.35
N ARG A 152 -11.88 -23.22 4.08
CA ARG A 152 -11.42 -24.42 3.38
C ARG A 152 -10.21 -25.04 4.05
N TYR A 153 -9.24 -24.23 4.50
CA TYR A 153 -8.07 -24.69 5.22
C TYR A 153 -8.45 -25.41 6.52
N GLN A 154 -9.35 -24.81 7.31
CA GLN A 154 -9.83 -25.43 8.55
C GLN A 154 -10.53 -26.77 8.31
N LYS A 155 -11.30 -26.89 7.23
CA LYS A 155 -11.96 -28.17 6.88
C LYS A 155 -10.96 -29.27 6.51
N LEU A 156 -9.80 -28.91 5.97
CA LEU A 156 -8.79 -29.88 5.56
C LEU A 156 -7.81 -30.23 6.69
N TYR A 157 -7.47 -29.27 7.55
CA TYR A 157 -6.35 -29.37 8.50
C TYR A 157 -6.73 -29.12 9.95
N GLY A 158 -8.00 -28.85 10.24
CA GLY A 158 -8.50 -28.56 11.59
C GLY A 158 -8.53 -27.07 11.92
N ASN A 159 -9.09 -26.73 13.08
CA ASN A 159 -9.28 -25.36 13.54
C ASN A 159 -7.95 -24.63 13.73
N ILE A 160 -7.83 -23.42 13.19
CA ILE A 160 -6.64 -22.56 13.23
C ILE A 160 -6.86 -21.24 13.99
N GLU A 161 -7.98 -21.06 14.69
CA GLU A 161 -8.29 -19.77 15.33
C GLU A 161 -7.24 -19.38 16.39
N ASN A 162 -6.69 -20.35 17.13
CA ASN A 162 -5.62 -20.09 18.09
C ASN A 162 -4.34 -19.60 17.41
N GLN A 163 -4.00 -20.15 16.25
CA GLN A 163 -2.85 -19.70 15.45
C GLN A 163 -3.09 -18.29 14.90
N GLN A 164 -4.29 -18.01 14.44
CA GLN A 164 -4.69 -16.66 13.99
C GLN A 164 -4.61 -15.65 15.15
N ALA A 165 -5.10 -16.02 16.34
CA ALA A 165 -4.97 -15.21 17.55
C ALA A 165 -3.50 -14.93 17.89
N ALA A 166 -2.66 -15.95 17.84
CA ALA A 166 -1.21 -15.82 18.11
C ALA A 166 -0.53 -14.85 17.13
N ILE A 167 -0.87 -14.93 15.83
CA ILE A 167 -0.37 -14.01 14.80
C ILE A 167 -0.82 -12.58 15.10
N ALA A 168 -2.10 -12.36 15.41
CA ALA A 168 -2.66 -11.05 15.70
C ALA A 168 -2.00 -10.42 16.94
N VAL A 169 -1.86 -11.17 18.03
CA VAL A 169 -1.20 -10.71 19.25
C VAL A 169 0.27 -10.40 19.02
N ASN A 170 0.99 -11.25 18.26
CA ASN A 170 2.39 -10.99 17.94
C ASN A 170 2.55 -9.75 17.06
N THR A 171 1.71 -9.57 16.05
CA THR A 171 1.69 -8.35 15.22
C THR A 171 1.44 -7.10 16.06
N ARG A 172 0.51 -7.18 17.03
CA ARG A 172 0.24 -6.08 17.97
C ARG A 172 1.45 -5.76 18.85
N LYS A 173 2.22 -6.76 19.31
CA LYS A 173 3.47 -6.53 20.04
C LYS A 173 4.48 -5.71 19.22
N HIS A 174 4.63 -6.03 17.94
CA HIS A 174 5.48 -5.24 17.04
C HIS A 174 4.94 -3.84 16.79
N ALA A 175 3.61 -3.69 16.62
CA ALA A 175 2.97 -2.39 16.44
C ALA A 175 3.19 -1.45 17.64
N ILE A 176 3.25 -1.98 18.87
CA ILE A 176 3.55 -1.18 20.08
C ILE A 176 4.93 -0.53 20.00
N LEU A 177 5.90 -1.21 19.41
CA LEU A 177 7.26 -0.72 19.23
C LEU A 177 7.38 0.28 18.07
N ASN A 178 6.43 0.30 17.15
CA ASN A 178 6.42 1.21 16.02
C ASN A 178 5.69 2.51 16.37
N GLY A 179 6.44 3.60 16.49
CA GLY A 179 5.90 4.94 16.80
C GLY A 179 4.85 5.45 15.80
N ASN A 180 4.87 4.96 14.55
CA ASN A 180 3.94 5.36 13.48
C ASN A 180 2.71 4.44 13.37
N ALA A 181 2.64 3.35 14.13
CA ALA A 181 1.48 2.46 14.10
C ALA A 181 0.26 3.07 14.82
N GLN A 182 -0.93 2.94 14.24
CA GLN A 182 -2.18 3.43 14.83
C GLN A 182 -2.63 2.58 16.04
N MET A 183 -2.51 1.27 15.94
CA MET A 183 -3.05 0.32 16.91
C MET A 183 -1.96 -0.14 17.88
N ARG A 184 -1.68 0.65 18.91
CA ARG A 184 -0.57 0.40 19.87
C ARG A 184 -1.02 -0.03 21.27
N LYS A 185 -2.30 -0.21 21.51
CA LYS A 185 -2.76 -0.76 22.79
C LYS A 185 -2.43 -2.25 22.86
N PRO A 186 -1.88 -2.77 23.98
CA PRO A 186 -1.68 -4.21 24.16
C PRO A 186 -2.95 -4.99 23.86
N MET A 187 -2.78 -6.20 23.35
CA MET A 187 -3.87 -7.10 23.00
C MET A 187 -3.55 -8.51 23.49
N THR A 188 -4.51 -9.16 24.11
CA THR A 188 -4.42 -10.55 24.54
C THR A 188 -5.12 -11.48 23.56
N VAL A 189 -4.96 -12.79 23.76
CA VAL A 189 -5.70 -13.80 22.98
C VAL A 189 -7.20 -13.71 23.24
N GLU A 190 -7.59 -13.40 24.48
CA GLU A 190 -8.99 -13.20 24.86
C GLU A 190 -9.61 -11.99 24.17
N ASP A 191 -8.83 -10.92 24.01
CA ASP A 191 -9.27 -9.71 23.26
C ASP A 191 -9.51 -10.05 21.78
N TYR A 192 -8.63 -10.89 21.19
CA TYR A 192 -8.84 -11.39 19.82
C TYR A 192 -10.17 -12.12 19.69
N PHE A 193 -10.47 -13.05 20.60
CA PHE A 193 -11.72 -13.83 20.55
C PHE A 193 -12.98 -13.02 20.86
N ARG A 194 -12.85 -11.88 21.58
CA ARG A 194 -13.95 -10.95 21.80
C ARG A 194 -14.22 -10.05 20.62
N SER A 195 -13.28 -9.91 19.69
CA SER A 195 -13.48 -9.03 18.53
C SER A 195 -14.55 -9.60 17.58
N PRO A 196 -15.30 -8.73 16.90
CA PRO A 196 -16.38 -9.18 16.03
C PRO A 196 -15.84 -9.97 14.83
N LEU A 197 -16.63 -10.95 14.39
CA LEU A 197 -16.39 -11.66 13.14
C LEU A 197 -16.67 -10.73 11.97
N LEU A 198 -15.73 -10.66 11.02
CA LEU A 198 -15.91 -9.95 9.75
C LEU A 198 -16.41 -10.89 8.65
N ALA A 199 -15.75 -12.02 8.51
CA ALA A 199 -16.10 -13.12 7.62
C ALA A 199 -15.49 -14.38 8.20
N GLU A 200 -16.32 -15.33 8.65
CA GLU A 200 -15.87 -16.54 9.32
C GLU A 200 -14.75 -17.25 8.58
N PRO A 201 -13.63 -17.63 9.23
CA PRO A 201 -13.32 -17.49 10.66
C PRO A 201 -12.58 -16.18 11.04
N LEU A 202 -12.52 -15.20 10.14
CA LEU A 202 -11.71 -13.99 10.32
C LEU A 202 -12.41 -12.96 11.23
N ARG A 203 -11.66 -12.42 12.17
CA ARG A 203 -12.05 -11.39 13.12
C ARG A 203 -11.43 -10.04 12.79
N LEU A 204 -12.01 -8.96 13.35
CA LEU A 204 -11.52 -7.58 13.18
C LEU A 204 -10.18 -7.39 13.92
#